data_6eea082a880e49f723d3ba6ecabe69b7
#
_entry.id   6eea082a880e49f723d3ba6ecabe69b7
#
_cell.length_a   1.000
_cell.length_b   1.000
_cell.length_c   1.000
_cell.angle_alpha   90.00
_cell.angle_beta   90.00
_cell.angle_gamma   90.00
#
_symmetry.space_group_name_H-M   'P 1'
#
loop_
_entity.id
_entity.type
_entity.pdbx_description
1 polymer ?
#
loop_
_entity_poly.entity_id
_entity_poly.type
_entity_poly.pdbx_seq_one_letter_code
_entity_poly.pdbx_strand_id
1 'polypeptide(L)'
;YDENKLKSVNPENLKLLQKYQVDMSIRGLSENSVRGYLSDLHQWFIYLHDNQFNLSVLECTDDDLNEYFYFRKQEGNNVARQRRVMSSISAFYKFLRKKKLIKESPTEFLERPKQGQPVVKQTFLTVEQVDMLREKLTAHGDVQLQAYIFFGLSTMARVNAMAHLKWEQVDLDER
;
A
#
# COMPACT_ATOMS: atom_id res chain seq x y z
N TYR A 1 2.84 -9.89 -7.21
CA TYR A 1 3.33 -9.96 -8.61
C TYR A 1 4.36 -11.09 -8.76
N ASP A 2 4.56 -11.55 -9.99
CA ASP A 2 5.54 -12.60 -10.29
C ASP A 2 6.93 -11.98 -10.56
N GLU A 3 7.90 -12.29 -9.69
CA GLU A 3 9.27 -11.75 -9.81
C GLU A 3 10.00 -12.27 -11.06
N ASN A 4 9.63 -13.43 -11.58
CA ASN A 4 10.25 -13.95 -12.80
C ASN A 4 9.82 -13.12 -14.02
N LYS A 5 8.57 -12.66 -14.06
CA LYS A 5 8.10 -11.77 -15.13
C LYS A 5 8.80 -10.42 -15.14
N LEU A 6 9.24 -9.92 -13.98
CA LEU A 6 9.99 -8.67 -13.92
C LEU A 6 11.29 -8.70 -14.75
N LYS A 7 11.91 -9.87 -14.91
CA LYS A 7 13.15 -10.03 -15.71
C LYS A 7 12.92 -9.76 -17.20
N SER A 8 11.67 -9.92 -17.66
CA SER A 8 11.28 -9.73 -19.06
C SER A 8 10.71 -8.34 -19.34
N VAL A 9 10.43 -7.56 -18.29
CA VAL A 9 9.95 -6.18 -18.41
C VAL A 9 11.01 -5.30 -19.06
N ASN A 10 10.55 -4.29 -19.81
CA ASN A 10 11.40 -3.31 -20.48
C ASN A 10 12.50 -2.78 -19.52
N PRO A 11 13.79 -3.00 -19.86
CA PRO A 11 14.91 -2.61 -18.98
C PRO A 11 14.96 -1.11 -18.69
N GLU A 12 14.45 -0.27 -19.60
CA GLU A 12 14.35 1.17 -19.40
C GLU A 12 13.37 1.49 -18.27
N ASN A 13 12.20 0.85 -18.26
CA ASN A 13 11.20 0.99 -17.20
C ASN A 13 11.79 0.64 -15.83
N LEU A 14 12.52 -0.48 -15.73
CA LEU A 14 13.17 -0.90 -14.49
C LEU A 14 14.26 0.09 -14.05
N LYS A 15 15.05 0.61 -14.98
CA LYS A 15 16.07 1.62 -14.69
C LYS A 15 15.46 2.92 -14.18
N LEU A 16 14.33 3.34 -14.74
CA LEU A 16 13.60 4.51 -14.27
C LEU A 16 13.01 4.29 -12.89
N LEU A 17 12.51 3.09 -12.61
CA LEU A 17 11.99 2.72 -11.31
C LEU A 17 13.09 2.75 -10.23
N GLN A 18 14.29 2.25 -10.53
CA GLN A 18 15.43 2.35 -9.61
C GLN A 18 15.78 3.80 -9.28
N LYS A 19 15.80 4.69 -10.28
CA LYS A 19 16.02 6.13 -10.05
C LYS A 19 14.92 6.74 -9.18
N TYR A 20 13.66 6.32 -9.37
CA TYR A 20 12.54 6.77 -8.55
C TYR A 20 12.65 6.25 -7.11
N GLN A 21 13.07 5.01 -6.91
CA GLN A 21 13.33 4.46 -5.59
C GLN A 21 14.37 5.28 -4.81
N VAL A 22 15.46 5.67 -5.47
CA VAL A 22 16.48 6.56 -4.88
C VAL A 22 15.88 7.93 -4.52
N ASP A 23 15.07 8.51 -5.41
CA ASP A 23 14.40 9.80 -5.13
C ASP A 23 13.44 9.69 -3.92
N MET A 24 12.69 8.60 -3.82
CA MET A 24 11.82 8.36 -2.65
C MET A 24 12.62 8.26 -1.35
N SER A 25 13.75 7.56 -1.37
CA SER A 25 14.63 7.43 -0.20
C SER A 25 15.24 8.76 0.22
N ILE A 26 15.71 9.57 -0.74
CA ILE A 26 16.25 10.92 -0.48
C ILE A 26 15.16 11.83 0.13
N ARG A 27 13.90 11.68 -0.27
CA ARG A 27 12.77 12.42 0.29
C ARG A 27 12.33 11.92 1.67
N GLY A 28 12.98 10.90 2.23
CA GLY A 28 12.68 10.36 3.55
C GLY A 28 11.38 9.58 3.65
N LEU A 29 10.90 8.97 2.54
CA LEU A 29 9.74 8.08 2.61
C LEU A 29 10.09 6.84 3.45
N SER A 30 9.12 6.38 4.27
CA SER A 30 9.29 5.14 5.03
C SER A 30 9.47 3.93 4.10
N GLU A 31 10.22 2.93 4.54
CA GLU A 31 10.45 1.69 3.78
C GLU A 31 9.15 1.02 3.33
N ASN A 32 8.13 1.00 4.21
CA ASN A 32 6.83 0.46 3.88
C ASN A 32 6.13 1.24 2.76
N SER A 33 6.27 2.57 2.75
CA SER A 33 5.74 3.40 1.67
C SER A 33 6.46 3.12 0.36
N VAL A 34 7.80 3.09 0.37
CA VAL A 34 8.60 2.76 -0.81
C VAL A 34 8.21 1.40 -1.36
N ARG A 35 8.14 0.37 -0.51
CA ARG A 35 7.72 -0.98 -0.90
C ARG A 35 6.34 -0.99 -1.53
N GLY A 36 5.39 -0.22 -0.99
CA GLY A 36 4.05 -0.08 -1.53
C GLY A 36 4.03 0.52 -2.94
N TYR A 37 4.77 1.61 -3.16
CA TYR A 37 4.90 2.24 -4.48
C TYR A 37 5.55 1.30 -5.49
N LEU A 38 6.65 0.65 -5.12
CA LEU A 38 7.34 -0.30 -6.00
C LEU A 38 6.44 -1.47 -6.39
N SER A 39 5.71 -2.04 -5.43
CA SER A 39 4.77 -3.14 -5.70
C SER A 39 3.67 -2.75 -6.69
N ASP A 40 3.11 -1.53 -6.57
CA ASP A 40 2.09 -1.04 -7.49
C ASP A 40 2.66 -0.82 -8.90
N LEU A 41 3.86 -0.25 -9.01
CA LEU A 41 4.53 0.02 -10.29
C LEU A 41 5.03 -1.27 -10.97
N HIS A 42 5.55 -2.25 -10.22
CA HIS A 42 5.88 -3.57 -10.77
C HIS A 42 4.68 -4.26 -11.42
N GLN A 43 3.51 -4.23 -10.76
CA GLN A 43 2.30 -4.80 -11.32
C GLN A 43 1.88 -4.11 -12.62
N TRP A 44 2.01 -2.78 -12.69
CA TRP A 44 1.73 -2.04 -13.90
C TRP A 44 2.74 -2.34 -15.02
N PHE A 45 4.04 -2.42 -14.72
CA PHE A 45 5.06 -2.75 -15.72
C PHE A 45 4.91 -4.17 -16.29
N ILE A 46 4.50 -5.12 -15.44
CA ILE A 46 4.16 -6.48 -15.90
C ILE A 46 2.95 -6.45 -16.83
N TYR A 47 1.94 -5.62 -16.53
CA TYR A 47 0.81 -5.43 -17.43
C TYR A 47 1.24 -4.86 -18.79
N LEU A 48 2.11 -3.84 -18.81
CA LEU A 48 2.67 -3.29 -20.05
C LEU A 48 3.42 -4.36 -20.86
N HIS A 49 4.17 -5.22 -20.18
CA HIS A 49 4.86 -6.34 -20.83
C HIS A 49 3.87 -7.34 -21.43
N ASP A 50 2.87 -7.75 -20.66
CA ASP A 50 1.98 -8.86 -21.05
C ASP A 50 0.90 -8.42 -22.08
N ASN A 51 0.47 -7.15 -22.06
CA ASN A 51 -0.71 -6.69 -22.80
C ASN A 51 -0.42 -5.53 -23.77
N GLN A 52 0.69 -4.83 -23.61
CA GLN A 52 1.03 -3.64 -24.43
C GLN A 52 2.46 -3.73 -25.00
N PHE A 53 2.83 -4.89 -25.51
CA PHE A 53 4.09 -5.13 -26.23
C PHE A 53 5.35 -4.62 -25.50
N ASN A 54 5.37 -4.70 -24.17
CA ASN A 54 6.48 -4.24 -23.33
C ASN A 54 6.79 -2.74 -23.50
N LEU A 55 5.74 -1.93 -23.62
CA LEU A 55 5.79 -0.49 -23.89
C LEU A 55 6.67 0.23 -22.86
N SER A 56 7.42 1.24 -23.34
CA SER A 56 8.15 2.16 -22.47
C SER A 56 7.18 3.08 -21.72
N VAL A 57 7.39 3.28 -20.43
CA VAL A 57 6.58 4.22 -19.61
C VAL A 57 6.69 5.66 -20.11
N LEU A 58 7.71 5.98 -20.89
CA LEU A 58 7.87 7.32 -21.49
C LEU A 58 6.95 7.56 -22.70
N GLU A 59 6.44 6.47 -23.28
CA GLU A 59 5.57 6.48 -24.46
C GLU A 59 4.10 6.20 -24.10
N CYS A 60 3.82 5.81 -22.84
CA CYS A 60 2.46 5.55 -22.38
C CYS A 60 1.57 6.76 -22.50
N THR A 61 0.35 6.53 -22.97
CA THR A 61 -0.73 7.50 -23.08
C THR A 61 -1.73 7.36 -21.93
N ASP A 62 -2.69 8.25 -21.85
CA ASP A 62 -3.84 8.14 -20.93
C ASP A 62 -4.75 6.94 -21.29
N ASP A 63 -4.86 6.60 -22.58
CA ASP A 63 -5.62 5.42 -23.02
C ASP A 63 -4.99 4.12 -22.50
N ASP A 64 -3.66 3.97 -22.55
CA ASP A 64 -2.95 2.81 -22.01
C ASP A 64 -3.21 2.64 -20.50
N LEU A 65 -3.28 3.75 -19.77
CA LEU A 65 -3.60 3.74 -18.35
C LEU A 65 -5.08 3.40 -18.10
N ASN A 66 -5.99 3.91 -18.90
CA ASN A 66 -7.42 3.60 -18.82
C ASN A 66 -7.67 2.10 -19.05
N GLU A 67 -7.00 1.50 -20.04
CA GLU A 67 -7.05 0.06 -20.30
C GLU A 67 -6.51 -0.74 -19.10
N TYR A 68 -5.38 -0.33 -18.52
CA TYR A 68 -4.84 -0.96 -17.33
C TYR A 68 -5.82 -0.91 -16.16
N PHE A 69 -6.44 0.23 -15.86
CA PHE A 69 -7.40 0.36 -14.77
C PHE A 69 -8.69 -0.42 -15.04
N TYR A 70 -9.13 -0.48 -16.30
CA TYR A 70 -10.24 -1.33 -16.69
C TYR A 70 -9.92 -2.82 -16.46
N PHE A 71 -8.75 -3.29 -16.90
CA PHE A 71 -8.27 -4.64 -16.64
C PHE A 71 -8.25 -4.96 -15.13
N ARG A 72 -7.66 -4.07 -14.31
CA ARG A 72 -7.61 -4.25 -12.84
C ARG A 72 -8.99 -4.30 -12.19
N LYS A 73 -9.94 -3.58 -12.74
CA LYS A 73 -11.34 -3.63 -12.29
C LYS A 73 -11.97 -4.99 -12.59
N GLN A 74 -11.72 -5.54 -13.77
CA GLN A 74 -12.21 -6.89 -14.15
C GLN A 74 -11.61 -7.98 -13.26
N GLU A 75 -10.37 -7.83 -12.81
CA GLU A 75 -9.73 -8.72 -11.84
C GLU A 75 -10.27 -8.58 -10.40
N GLY A 76 -11.29 -7.76 -10.18
CA GLY A 76 -11.95 -7.61 -8.88
C GLY A 76 -11.28 -6.59 -7.94
N ASN A 77 -10.40 -5.73 -8.43
CA ASN A 77 -9.86 -4.66 -7.60
C ASN A 77 -10.94 -3.67 -7.21
N ASN A 78 -11.11 -3.48 -5.90
CA ASN A 78 -12.05 -2.50 -5.37
C ASN A 78 -11.59 -1.06 -5.64
N VAL A 79 -12.52 -0.10 -5.50
CA VAL A 79 -12.29 1.32 -5.75
C VAL A 79 -11.12 1.89 -4.93
N ALA A 80 -11.00 1.50 -3.66
CA ALA A 80 -9.93 1.99 -2.79
C ALA A 80 -8.55 1.54 -3.30
N ARG A 81 -8.42 0.29 -3.74
CA ARG A 81 -7.19 -0.25 -4.34
C ARG A 81 -6.86 0.45 -5.66
N GLN A 82 -7.85 0.65 -6.53
CA GLN A 82 -7.65 1.36 -7.79
C GLN A 82 -7.15 2.79 -7.55
N ARG A 83 -7.79 3.55 -6.63
CA ARG A 83 -7.37 4.91 -6.27
C ARG A 83 -5.95 4.95 -5.72
N ARG A 84 -5.55 3.95 -4.94
CA ARG A 84 -4.19 3.83 -4.41
C ARG A 84 -3.19 3.64 -5.55
N VAL A 85 -3.44 2.69 -6.45
CA VAL A 85 -2.57 2.41 -7.60
C VAL A 85 -2.46 3.63 -8.52
N MET A 86 -3.58 4.31 -8.79
CA MET A 86 -3.56 5.60 -9.52
C MET A 86 -2.65 6.62 -8.86
N SER A 87 -2.68 6.72 -7.53
CA SER A 87 -1.81 7.65 -6.80
C SER A 87 -0.34 7.26 -6.94
N SER A 88 -0.02 5.97 -6.93
CA SER A 88 1.34 5.45 -7.12
C SER A 88 1.86 5.78 -8.53
N ILE A 89 1.07 5.52 -9.56
CA ILE A 89 1.43 5.82 -10.95
C ILE A 89 1.55 7.34 -11.18
N SER A 90 0.60 8.14 -10.67
CA SER A 90 0.66 9.60 -10.78
C SER A 90 1.90 10.19 -10.10
N ALA A 91 2.30 9.65 -8.94
CA ALA A 91 3.51 10.09 -8.26
C ALA A 91 4.79 9.75 -9.05
N PHE A 92 4.81 8.60 -9.72
CA PHE A 92 5.91 8.21 -10.60
C PHE A 92 5.99 9.13 -11.83
N TYR A 93 4.88 9.41 -12.51
CA TYR A 93 4.87 10.35 -13.64
C TYR A 93 5.24 11.78 -13.24
N LYS A 94 4.82 12.22 -12.05
CA LYS A 94 5.27 13.50 -11.49
C LYS A 94 6.79 13.54 -11.30
N PHE A 95 7.41 12.43 -10.90
CA PHE A 95 8.86 12.31 -10.83
C PHE A 95 9.49 12.39 -12.24
N LEU A 96 8.98 11.65 -13.23
CA LEU A 96 9.48 11.70 -14.61
C LEU A 96 9.42 13.11 -15.21
N ARG A 97 8.31 13.82 -14.99
CA ARG A 97 8.14 15.21 -15.41
C ARG A 97 9.13 16.15 -14.72
N LYS A 98 9.33 15.98 -13.40
CA LYS A 98 10.35 16.75 -12.64
C LYS A 98 11.76 16.54 -13.17
N LYS A 99 12.06 15.34 -13.66
CA LYS A 99 13.34 15.01 -14.30
C LYS A 99 13.41 15.42 -15.76
N LYS A 100 12.38 16.07 -16.30
CA LYS A 100 12.25 16.49 -17.70
C LYS A 100 12.38 15.35 -18.71
N LEU A 101 12.01 14.14 -18.32
CA LEU A 101 12.01 12.94 -19.18
C LEU A 101 10.74 12.88 -20.04
N ILE A 102 9.67 13.51 -19.59
CA ILE A 102 8.41 13.68 -20.32
C ILE A 102 7.98 15.15 -20.24
N LYS A 103 7.22 15.60 -21.25
CA LYS A 103 6.62 16.95 -21.27
C LYS A 103 5.27 16.99 -20.58
N GLU A 104 4.42 16.02 -20.91
CA GLU A 104 3.05 15.88 -20.41
C GLU A 104 2.93 14.58 -19.63
N SER A 105 2.02 14.53 -18.68
CA SER A 105 1.79 13.35 -17.87
C SER A 105 0.52 12.65 -18.33
N PRO A 106 0.56 11.36 -18.70
CA PRO A 106 -0.65 10.62 -19.08
C PRO A 106 -1.63 10.44 -17.90
N THR A 107 -1.24 10.86 -16.70
CA THR A 107 -2.13 10.82 -15.53
C THR A 107 -2.87 12.13 -15.27
N GLU A 108 -2.65 13.17 -16.11
CA GLU A 108 -3.19 14.50 -15.87
C GLU A 108 -4.72 14.53 -15.96
N PHE A 109 -5.27 13.80 -16.93
CA PHE A 109 -6.71 13.73 -17.20
C PHE A 109 -7.38 12.45 -16.70
N LEU A 110 -6.66 11.60 -15.96
CA LEU A 110 -7.23 10.38 -15.38
C LEU A 110 -8.31 10.69 -14.36
N GLU A 111 -9.53 10.27 -14.64
CA GLU A 111 -10.64 10.38 -13.71
C GLU A 111 -10.51 9.33 -12.58
N ARG A 112 -10.53 9.83 -11.35
CA ARG A 112 -10.49 8.93 -10.18
C ARG A 112 -11.87 8.30 -9.97
N PRO A 113 -11.96 6.96 -9.81
CA PRO A 113 -13.21 6.31 -9.47
C PRO A 113 -13.87 6.96 -8.25
N LYS A 114 -15.18 7.22 -8.33
CA LYS A 114 -15.92 7.78 -7.19
C LYS A 114 -15.84 6.79 -6.02
N GLN A 115 -15.45 7.29 -4.86
CA GLN A 115 -15.48 6.50 -3.64
C GLN A 115 -16.93 6.45 -3.17
N GLY A 116 -17.53 5.25 -3.16
CA GLY A 116 -18.79 5.03 -2.48
C GLY A 116 -18.65 5.31 -0.99
N GLN A 117 -19.75 5.46 -0.28
CA GLN A 117 -19.71 5.56 1.17
C GLN A 117 -18.94 4.33 1.72
N PRO A 118 -17.96 4.53 2.61
CA PRO A 118 -17.27 3.41 3.20
C PRO A 118 -18.27 2.55 3.96
N VAL A 119 -18.49 1.34 3.48
CA VAL A 119 -19.23 0.33 4.26
C VAL A 119 -18.29 -0.09 5.40
N VAL A 120 -18.26 0.71 6.43
CA VAL A 120 -17.56 0.36 7.66
C VAL A 120 -18.46 -0.66 8.37
N LYS A 121 -18.20 -1.94 8.11
CA LYS A 121 -18.69 -2.98 9.01
C LYS A 121 -17.92 -2.80 10.32
N GLN A 122 -18.49 -2.05 11.24
CA GLN A 122 -17.96 -1.96 12.60
C GLN A 122 -18.21 -3.32 13.25
N THR A 123 -17.13 -4.06 13.45
CA THR A 123 -17.17 -5.32 14.19
C THR A 123 -16.66 -5.02 15.60
N PHE A 124 -17.59 -4.95 16.54
CA PHE A 124 -17.26 -4.82 17.95
C PHE A 124 -17.35 -6.19 18.61
N LEU A 125 -16.47 -6.45 19.56
CA LEU A 125 -16.65 -7.56 20.49
C LEU A 125 -17.74 -7.17 21.47
N THR A 126 -18.69 -8.09 21.75
CA THR A 126 -19.64 -7.90 22.84
C THR A 126 -18.93 -8.10 24.18
N VAL A 127 -19.57 -7.65 25.27
CA VAL A 127 -19.01 -7.83 26.63
C VAL A 127 -18.75 -9.30 26.92
N GLU A 128 -19.68 -10.18 26.57
CA GLU A 128 -19.57 -11.62 26.75
C GLU A 128 -18.41 -12.21 25.93
N GLN A 129 -18.17 -11.70 24.73
CA GLN A 129 -17.03 -12.10 23.90
C GLN A 129 -15.69 -11.64 24.49
N VAL A 130 -15.64 -10.46 25.09
CA VAL A 130 -14.46 -9.97 25.80
C VAL A 130 -14.17 -10.80 27.02
N ASP A 131 -15.18 -11.16 27.80
CA ASP A 131 -15.01 -12.00 29.00
C ASP A 131 -14.57 -13.41 28.63
N MET A 132 -15.18 -14.02 27.60
CA MET A 132 -14.74 -15.32 27.08
C MET A 132 -13.29 -15.27 26.57
N LEU A 133 -12.89 -14.17 25.91
CA LEU A 133 -11.52 -13.98 25.46
C LEU A 133 -10.55 -13.91 26.64
N ARG A 134 -10.90 -13.19 27.71
CA ARG A 134 -10.10 -13.10 28.95
C ARG A 134 -9.91 -14.47 29.60
N GLU A 135 -10.99 -15.23 29.75
CA GLU A 135 -10.92 -16.58 30.34
C GLU A 135 -10.00 -17.51 29.53
N LYS A 136 -10.18 -17.53 28.19
CA LYS A 136 -9.35 -18.37 27.31
C LYS A 136 -7.88 -17.96 27.34
N LEU A 137 -7.57 -16.68 27.36
CA LEU A 137 -6.20 -16.18 27.43
C LEU A 137 -5.55 -16.54 28.77
N THR A 138 -6.30 -16.42 29.86
CA THR A 138 -5.81 -16.82 31.20
C THR A 138 -5.54 -18.33 31.26
N ALA A 139 -6.44 -19.14 30.71
CA ALA A 139 -6.28 -20.59 30.64
C ALA A 139 -5.10 -21.01 29.73
N HIS A 140 -4.78 -20.25 28.68
CA HIS A 140 -3.65 -20.53 27.81
C HIS A 140 -2.29 -20.33 28.50
N GLY A 141 -2.21 -19.44 29.48
CA GLY A 141 -1.02 -19.23 30.30
C GLY A 141 0.12 -18.42 29.67
N ASP A 142 -0.04 -17.93 28.45
CA ASP A 142 0.93 -17.03 27.79
C ASP A 142 0.75 -15.59 28.30
N VAL A 143 1.59 -15.19 29.23
CA VAL A 143 1.56 -13.88 29.89
C VAL A 143 1.82 -12.74 28.89
N GLN A 144 2.70 -12.94 27.91
CA GLN A 144 2.99 -11.92 26.91
C GLN A 144 1.80 -11.67 25.99
N LEU A 145 1.13 -12.72 25.54
CA LEU A 145 -0.07 -12.63 24.74
C LEU A 145 -1.22 -11.96 25.51
N GLN A 146 -1.39 -12.33 26.80
CA GLN A 146 -2.38 -11.71 27.68
C GLN A 146 -2.14 -10.21 27.83
N ALA A 147 -0.91 -9.80 28.16
CA ALA A 147 -0.53 -8.39 28.30
C ALA A 147 -0.80 -7.62 27.02
N TYR A 148 -0.41 -8.17 25.88
CA TYR A 148 -0.60 -7.53 24.56
C TYR A 148 -2.08 -7.31 24.24
N ILE A 149 -2.92 -8.34 24.42
CA ILE A 149 -4.36 -8.24 24.08
C ILE A 149 -5.08 -7.34 25.08
N PHE A 150 -4.82 -7.47 26.39
CA PHE A 150 -5.48 -6.64 27.41
C PHE A 150 -5.09 -5.17 27.27
N PHE A 151 -3.82 -4.90 27.00
CA PHE A 151 -3.37 -3.54 26.70
C PHE A 151 -4.07 -2.98 25.44
N GLY A 152 -4.16 -3.77 24.39
CA GLY A 152 -4.86 -3.38 23.17
C GLY A 152 -6.36 -3.08 23.37
N LEU A 153 -7.05 -3.93 24.16
CA LEU A 153 -8.47 -3.74 24.49
C LEU A 153 -8.69 -2.49 25.36
N SER A 154 -7.78 -2.20 26.27
CA SER A 154 -7.90 -1.06 27.19
C SER A 154 -7.55 0.28 26.54
N THR A 155 -6.53 0.30 25.67
CA THR A 155 -5.99 1.55 25.11
C THR A 155 -6.44 1.83 23.68
N MET A 156 -6.96 0.82 22.96
CA MET A 156 -7.22 0.87 21.51
C MET A 156 -6.00 1.30 20.69
N ALA A 157 -4.81 1.07 21.21
CA ALA A 157 -3.54 1.42 20.57
C ALA A 157 -3.33 0.62 19.28
N ARG A 158 -2.71 1.27 18.27
CA ARG A 158 -2.36 0.56 17.05
C ARG A 158 -1.32 -0.52 17.31
N VAL A 159 -1.44 -1.67 16.62
CA VAL A 159 -0.53 -2.82 16.72
C VAL A 159 0.95 -2.40 16.70
N ASN A 160 1.31 -1.50 15.78
CA ASN A 160 2.69 -1.04 15.67
C ASN A 160 3.15 -0.20 16.87
N ALA A 161 2.25 0.58 17.47
CA ALA A 161 2.56 1.34 18.69
C ALA A 161 2.79 0.41 19.88
N MET A 162 1.95 -0.62 20.03
CA MET A 162 2.12 -1.63 21.08
C MET A 162 3.42 -2.44 20.92
N ALA A 163 3.77 -2.81 19.67
CA ALA A 163 4.99 -3.58 19.39
C ALA A 163 6.29 -2.81 19.66
N HIS A 164 6.25 -1.48 19.68
CA HIS A 164 7.40 -0.60 19.91
C HIS A 164 7.34 0.12 21.27
N LEU A 165 6.38 -0.25 22.13
CA LEU A 165 6.26 0.33 23.46
C LEU A 165 7.48 -0.05 24.31
N LYS A 166 8.10 0.95 24.94
CA LYS A 166 9.24 0.78 25.83
C LYS A 166 8.82 1.01 27.26
N TRP A 167 9.50 0.36 28.21
CA TRP A 167 9.26 0.52 29.64
C TRP A 167 9.37 1.97 30.12
N GLU A 168 10.24 2.75 29.52
CA GLU A 168 10.40 4.18 29.81
C GLU A 168 9.13 5.03 29.52
N GLN A 169 8.21 4.48 28.72
CA GLN A 169 6.96 5.12 28.32
C GLN A 169 5.75 4.63 29.14
N VAL A 170 5.98 3.73 30.10
CA VAL A 170 4.93 3.17 30.94
C VAL A 170 5.08 3.72 32.34
N ASP A 171 4.10 4.53 32.76
CA ASP A 171 3.99 4.99 34.13
C ASP A 171 3.02 4.05 34.87
N LEU A 172 3.51 3.39 35.91
CA LEU A 172 2.71 2.49 36.74
C LEU A 172 2.10 3.18 37.95
N ASP A 173 2.54 4.39 38.26
CA ASP A 173 2.14 5.14 39.45
C ASP A 173 0.98 6.10 39.14
N GLU A 174 0.88 6.61 37.89
CA GLU A 174 -0.26 7.38 37.42
C GLU A 174 -1.35 6.44 36.86
N ARG A 175 -2.53 6.48 37.50
CA ARG A 175 -3.73 5.73 37.10
C ARG A 175 -4.71 6.60 36.34
#